data_431a07f3771658f1aeb6a515413f158f
#
_entry.id   431a07f3771658f1aeb6a515413f158f
#
_cell.length_a   1.000
_cell.length_b   1.000
_cell.length_c   1.000
_cell.angle_alpha   90.00
_cell.angle_beta   90.00
_cell.angle_gamma   90.00
#
_symmetry.space_group_name_H-M   'P 1'
#
loop_
_entity.id
_entity.type
_entity.pdbx_description
1 polymer ?
#
loop_
_entity_poly.entity_id
_entity_poly.type
_entity_poly.pdbx_seq_one_letter_code
_entity_poly.pdbx_strand_id
1 'polypeptide(L)'
;MKSLAALCCLLILFSPLQAGAGTALWGRVVEVVDGDTVTVETSDGKVEQVRYIGIDCPETSHPRRRVEELGREASRFNRSLVLGRRVLLELDLQKKDRYGRTLAYVWVESDEGSFMANELLVSSGLAVPYAIPPNLRYTDLFREAFASARSSGRGLWEKARGRLFTPTQVWAELPSLAGRFINIRFKVDSISSSRTRYTLRPDKGYTTLIIHKSDTGQFGSIEDLAGRTLIVTGKVIPGFNGPEVILSDRTQILSFY
;
A
#
# COMPACT_ATOMS: atom_id res chain seq x y z
N MET A 1 4.98 40.89 51.92
CA MET A 1 3.88 40.31 51.14
C MET A 1 4.52 39.39 50.11
N LYS A 2 4.50 38.05 50.35
CA LYS A 2 5.08 37.05 49.48
C LYS A 2 3.95 36.36 48.70
N SER A 3 3.92 36.57 47.40
CA SER A 3 2.92 35.94 46.50
C SER A 3 3.32 34.51 46.23
N LEU A 4 2.44 33.58 46.60
CA LEU A 4 2.58 32.15 46.35
C LEU A 4 1.98 31.85 44.96
N ALA A 5 2.82 31.58 43.94
CA ALA A 5 2.35 31.12 42.64
C ALA A 5 2.04 29.62 42.71
N ALA A 6 0.78 29.28 42.61
CA ALA A 6 0.31 27.90 42.55
C ALA A 6 0.63 27.30 41.15
N LEU A 7 1.54 26.32 41.11
CA LEU A 7 1.84 25.52 39.96
C LEU A 7 0.74 24.46 39.76
N CYS A 8 -0.15 24.71 38.80
CA CYS A 8 -1.22 23.78 38.47
C CYS A 8 -0.62 22.68 37.53
N CYS A 9 -0.24 21.51 38.08
CA CYS A 9 0.11 20.34 37.33
C CYS A 9 -1.14 19.78 36.63
N LEU A 10 -1.22 20.01 35.34
CA LEU A 10 -2.24 19.40 34.47
C LEU A 10 -1.88 17.91 34.27
N LEU A 11 -2.48 17.04 35.08
CA LEU A 11 -2.46 15.60 34.89
C LEU A 11 -3.25 15.27 33.62
N ILE A 12 -2.55 15.08 32.49
CA ILE A 12 -3.14 14.48 31.29
C ILE A 12 -3.38 13.02 31.62
N LEU A 13 -4.60 12.67 31.94
CA LEU A 13 -5.07 11.30 32.04
C LEU A 13 -5.05 10.71 30.63
N PHE A 14 -4.01 9.91 30.34
CA PHE A 14 -4.02 9.03 29.19
C PHE A 14 -5.13 8.00 29.41
N SER A 15 -6.32 8.26 28.84
CA SER A 15 -7.34 7.22 28.72
C SER A 15 -6.77 6.12 27.80
N PRO A 16 -6.78 4.84 28.21
CA PRO A 16 -6.44 3.77 27.30
C PRO A 16 -7.47 3.80 26.17
N LEU A 17 -6.97 3.92 24.95
CA LEU A 17 -7.76 3.80 23.73
C LEU A 17 -8.54 2.48 23.82
N GLN A 18 -9.84 2.54 24.05
CA GLN A 18 -10.71 1.37 23.94
C GLN A 18 -10.72 0.97 22.47
N ALA A 19 -9.83 0.05 22.10
CA ALA A 19 -9.90 -0.64 20.83
C ALA A 19 -11.25 -1.34 20.76
N GLY A 20 -12.12 -0.90 19.85
CA GLY A 20 -13.34 -1.63 19.53
C GLY A 20 -12.96 -3.09 19.30
N ALA A 21 -13.78 -4.02 19.81
CA ALA A 21 -13.51 -5.46 19.94
C ALA A 21 -13.24 -6.16 18.59
N GLY A 22 -12.12 -5.84 17.95
CA GLY A 22 -11.48 -6.65 16.92
C GLY A 22 -10.75 -7.80 17.62
N THR A 23 -10.87 -9.00 17.13
CA THR A 23 -10.11 -10.13 17.64
C THR A 23 -8.63 -9.85 17.40
N ALA A 24 -7.84 -9.68 18.45
CA ALA A 24 -6.41 -9.46 18.39
C ALA A 24 -5.69 -10.73 18.82
N LEU A 25 -4.60 -11.08 18.13
CA LEU A 25 -3.77 -12.24 18.43
C LEU A 25 -2.35 -11.79 18.73
N TRP A 26 -1.81 -12.17 19.86
CA TRP A 26 -0.39 -11.96 20.17
C TRP A 26 0.46 -13.09 19.60
N GLY A 27 1.67 -12.75 19.17
CA GLY A 27 2.63 -13.74 18.71
C GLY A 27 4.04 -13.17 18.56
N ARG A 28 4.94 -14.03 18.06
CA ARG A 28 6.33 -13.67 17.72
C ARG A 28 6.55 -13.96 16.23
N VAL A 29 7.12 -13.03 15.51
CA VAL A 29 7.49 -13.24 14.12
C VAL A 29 8.70 -14.16 14.05
N VAL A 30 8.53 -15.33 13.44
CA VAL A 30 9.58 -16.36 13.30
C VAL A 30 10.23 -16.34 11.91
N GLU A 31 9.50 -15.81 10.90
CA GLU A 31 9.99 -15.70 9.52
C GLU A 31 9.38 -14.49 8.81
N VAL A 32 10.15 -13.89 7.91
CA VAL A 32 9.66 -12.88 6.96
C VAL A 32 9.75 -13.47 5.57
N VAL A 33 8.57 -13.69 4.96
CA VAL A 33 8.43 -14.29 3.63
C VAL A 33 8.78 -13.26 2.55
N ASP A 34 8.19 -12.06 2.66
CA ASP A 34 8.41 -10.93 1.75
C ASP A 34 8.10 -9.57 2.44
N GLY A 35 7.84 -8.53 1.64
CA GLY A 35 7.60 -7.18 2.15
C GLY A 35 6.34 -7.03 3.01
N ASP A 36 5.32 -7.88 2.83
CA ASP A 36 4.02 -7.76 3.50
C ASP A 36 3.43 -9.10 3.93
N THR A 37 4.28 -10.12 4.02
CA THR A 37 3.90 -11.47 4.48
C THR A 37 4.93 -12.00 5.47
N VAL A 38 4.45 -12.46 6.63
CA VAL A 38 5.28 -13.02 7.69
C VAL A 38 4.69 -14.34 8.22
N THR A 39 5.52 -15.13 8.89
CA THR A 39 5.11 -16.28 9.69
C THR A 39 5.21 -15.92 11.17
N VAL A 40 4.11 -16.12 11.90
CA VAL A 40 3.99 -15.76 13.32
C VAL A 40 3.66 -16.99 14.14
N GLU A 41 4.41 -17.23 15.18
CA GLU A 41 4.06 -18.17 16.22
C GLU A 41 3.19 -17.43 17.26
N THR A 42 1.92 -17.79 17.31
CA THR A 42 0.91 -17.17 18.19
C THR A 42 1.03 -17.69 19.62
N SER A 43 0.51 -16.94 20.59
CA SER A 43 0.61 -17.29 22.02
C SER A 43 -0.10 -18.60 22.40
N ASP A 44 -0.98 -19.11 21.54
CA ASP A 44 -1.60 -20.46 21.69
C ASP A 44 -0.78 -21.58 21.00
N GLY A 45 0.44 -21.27 20.54
CA GLY A 45 1.38 -22.23 19.97
C GLY A 45 1.13 -22.58 18.49
N LYS A 46 0.22 -21.88 17.82
CA LYS A 46 -0.01 -22.08 16.38
C LYS A 46 0.96 -21.27 15.54
N VAL A 47 1.28 -21.78 14.36
CA VAL A 47 2.06 -21.08 13.36
C VAL A 47 1.11 -20.59 12.27
N GLU A 48 1.02 -19.27 12.11
CA GLU A 48 0.12 -18.60 11.16
C GLU A 48 0.93 -17.85 10.11
N GLN A 49 0.62 -18.05 8.83
CA GLN A 49 1.10 -17.15 7.79
C GLN A 49 0.19 -15.94 7.74
N VAL A 50 0.76 -14.76 7.90
CA VAL A 50 0.05 -13.48 8.03
C VAL A 50 0.33 -12.60 6.83
N ARG A 51 -0.71 -12.18 6.10
CA ARG A 51 -0.66 -11.16 5.05
C ARG A 51 -1.14 -9.82 5.61
N TYR A 52 -0.36 -8.79 5.40
CA TYR A 52 -0.66 -7.44 5.88
C TYR A 52 -1.87 -6.86 5.15
N ILE A 53 -2.84 -6.35 5.91
CA ILE A 53 -4.05 -5.70 5.37
C ILE A 53 -3.69 -4.32 4.83
N GLY A 54 -4.34 -3.93 3.74
CA GLY A 54 -4.41 -2.56 3.24
C GLY A 54 -3.19 -2.07 2.48
N ILE A 55 -2.17 -2.91 2.29
CA ILE A 55 -0.95 -2.58 1.56
C ILE A 55 -0.56 -3.68 0.57
N ASP A 56 0.24 -3.31 -0.45
CA ASP A 56 0.85 -4.24 -1.40
C ASP A 56 2.32 -3.85 -1.62
N CYS A 57 3.23 -4.74 -1.23
CA CYS A 57 4.66 -4.58 -1.48
C CYS A 57 5.05 -5.16 -2.84
N PRO A 58 6.16 -4.69 -3.44
CA PRO A 58 6.72 -5.34 -4.62
C PRO A 58 7.13 -6.79 -4.32
N GLU A 59 6.80 -7.69 -5.23
CA GLU A 59 7.03 -9.13 -5.10
C GLU A 59 8.52 -9.50 -5.11
N THR A 60 8.92 -10.40 -4.21
CA THR A 60 10.28 -10.96 -4.15
C THR A 60 10.36 -12.37 -4.71
N SER A 61 9.27 -13.14 -4.62
CA SER A 61 9.23 -14.55 -5.01
C SER A 61 7.87 -14.93 -5.56
N HIS A 62 7.71 -14.81 -6.87
CA HIS A 62 6.52 -15.33 -7.53
C HIS A 62 6.92 -16.41 -8.53
N PRO A 63 6.28 -17.60 -8.56
CA PRO A 63 6.68 -18.72 -9.43
C PRO A 63 6.73 -18.37 -10.93
N ARG A 64 6.01 -17.33 -11.35
CA ARG A 64 5.85 -16.92 -12.75
C ARG A 64 6.22 -15.48 -13.04
N ARG A 65 6.71 -14.71 -12.04
CA ARG A 65 7.08 -13.29 -12.19
C ARG A 65 8.52 -13.09 -11.74
N ARG A 66 9.21 -12.14 -12.37
CA ARG A 66 10.52 -11.70 -11.90
C ARG A 66 10.36 -10.97 -10.56
N VAL A 67 11.45 -10.92 -9.79
CA VAL A 67 11.55 -10.04 -8.63
C VAL A 67 11.24 -8.61 -9.08
N GLU A 68 10.23 -8.02 -8.46
CA GLU A 68 9.82 -6.64 -8.77
C GLU A 68 10.82 -5.63 -8.18
N GLU A 69 10.83 -4.44 -8.75
CA GLU A 69 11.70 -3.35 -8.28
C GLU A 69 11.39 -3.00 -6.83
N LEU A 70 12.42 -2.90 -5.99
CA LEU A 70 12.36 -2.72 -4.53
C LEU A 70 11.76 -3.88 -3.71
N GLY A 71 11.42 -5.01 -4.31
CA GLY A 71 10.88 -6.15 -3.54
C GLY A 71 11.84 -6.64 -2.46
N ARG A 72 13.14 -6.80 -2.79
CA ARG A 72 14.15 -7.20 -1.81
C ARG A 72 14.38 -6.15 -0.72
N GLU A 73 14.27 -4.87 -1.06
CA GLU A 73 14.36 -3.75 -0.12
C GLU A 73 13.17 -3.76 0.84
N ALA A 74 11.95 -3.95 0.33
CA ALA A 74 10.74 -4.08 1.14
C ALA A 74 10.84 -5.26 2.11
N SER A 75 11.28 -6.43 1.63
CA SER A 75 11.47 -7.62 2.46
C SER A 75 12.54 -7.39 3.55
N ARG A 76 13.69 -6.78 3.22
CA ARG A 76 14.75 -6.46 4.21
C ARG A 76 14.26 -5.43 5.24
N PHE A 77 13.53 -4.42 4.79
CA PHE A 77 12.98 -3.41 5.69
C PHE A 77 11.95 -4.03 6.63
N ASN A 78 10.99 -4.82 6.12
CA ASN A 78 10.04 -5.54 6.95
C ASN A 78 10.75 -6.45 7.97
N ARG A 79 11.77 -7.19 7.53
CA ARG A 79 12.59 -8.05 8.41
C ARG A 79 13.23 -7.26 9.56
N SER A 80 13.74 -6.06 9.30
CA SER A 80 14.33 -5.21 10.34
C SER A 80 13.31 -4.69 11.34
N LEU A 81 12.05 -4.53 10.90
CA LEU A 81 10.96 -4.07 11.75
C LEU A 81 10.42 -5.18 12.67
N VAL A 82 10.28 -6.41 12.17
CA VAL A 82 9.41 -7.39 12.83
C VAL A 82 10.10 -8.71 13.23
N LEU A 83 11.21 -9.12 12.59
CA LEU A 83 11.79 -10.45 12.83
C LEU A 83 12.22 -10.65 14.28
N GLY A 84 11.74 -11.73 14.89
CA GLY A 84 12.01 -12.09 16.29
C GLY A 84 11.26 -11.22 17.31
N ARG A 85 10.51 -10.21 16.88
CA ARG A 85 9.78 -9.32 17.78
C ARG A 85 8.41 -9.88 18.15
N ARG A 86 7.92 -9.44 19.31
CA ARG A 86 6.54 -9.63 19.73
C ARG A 86 5.64 -8.67 18.96
N VAL A 87 4.54 -9.20 18.42
CA VAL A 87 3.59 -8.46 17.61
C VAL A 87 2.16 -8.72 18.06
N LEU A 88 1.32 -7.69 17.89
CA LEU A 88 -0.13 -7.80 17.99
C LEU A 88 -0.68 -7.84 16.55
N LEU A 89 -1.37 -8.91 16.22
CA LEU A 89 -2.11 -9.08 14.97
C LEU A 89 -3.53 -8.57 15.19
N GLU A 90 -3.79 -7.36 14.74
CA GLU A 90 -5.13 -6.78 14.79
C GLU A 90 -5.92 -7.22 13.56
N LEU A 91 -6.93 -8.07 13.78
CA LEU A 91 -7.79 -8.58 12.71
C LEU A 91 -8.88 -7.58 12.38
N ASP A 92 -9.34 -7.59 11.13
CA ASP A 92 -10.50 -6.83 10.68
C ASP A 92 -11.67 -7.78 10.37
N LEU A 93 -12.66 -7.32 9.62
CA LEU A 93 -13.90 -8.06 9.34
C LEU A 93 -13.65 -9.39 8.64
N GLN A 94 -12.84 -9.40 7.58
CA GLN A 94 -12.37 -10.62 6.94
C GLN A 94 -11.04 -11.05 7.56
N LYS A 95 -11.03 -12.22 8.18
CA LYS A 95 -9.89 -12.72 8.96
C LYS A 95 -8.87 -13.52 8.14
N LYS A 96 -9.30 -14.14 7.04
CA LYS A 96 -8.44 -14.97 6.17
C LYS A 96 -8.68 -14.64 4.70
N ASP A 97 -7.64 -14.74 3.90
CA ASP A 97 -7.75 -14.65 2.46
C ASP A 97 -8.12 -16.02 1.82
N ARG A 98 -8.24 -16.01 0.48
CA ARG A 98 -8.58 -17.20 -0.29
C ARG A 98 -7.50 -18.31 -0.25
N TYR A 99 -6.29 -17.96 0.20
CA TYR A 99 -5.17 -18.89 0.34
C TYR A 99 -5.02 -19.42 1.76
N GLY A 100 -5.90 -19.01 2.69
CA GLY A 100 -5.91 -19.41 4.09
C GLY A 100 -4.97 -18.59 4.98
N ARG A 101 -4.26 -17.55 4.45
CA ARG A 101 -3.41 -16.68 5.24
C ARG A 101 -4.26 -15.82 6.16
N THR A 102 -3.80 -15.60 7.38
CA THR A 102 -4.41 -14.65 8.31
C THR A 102 -4.20 -13.22 7.82
N LEU A 103 -5.27 -12.43 7.78
CA LEU A 103 -5.24 -11.02 7.40
C LEU A 103 -5.16 -10.16 8.67
N ALA A 104 -4.10 -9.32 8.80
CA ALA A 104 -3.92 -8.50 9.99
C ALA A 104 -3.24 -7.16 9.69
N TYR A 105 -3.52 -6.18 10.54
CA TYR A 105 -2.63 -5.05 10.79
C TYR A 105 -1.62 -5.49 11.84
N VAL A 106 -0.33 -5.27 11.57
CA VAL A 106 0.76 -5.81 12.39
C VAL A 106 1.37 -4.70 13.22
N TRP A 107 1.06 -4.72 14.52
CA TRP A 107 1.62 -3.80 15.50
C TRP A 107 2.83 -4.43 16.19
N VAL A 108 3.91 -3.70 16.24
CA VAL A 108 5.18 -4.14 16.83
C VAL A 108 5.40 -3.42 18.13
N GLU A 109 5.64 -4.16 19.20
CA GLU A 109 6.06 -3.57 20.49
C GLU A 109 7.53 -3.14 20.43
N SER A 110 7.82 -1.96 20.97
CA SER A 110 9.16 -1.44 21.19
C SER A 110 9.25 -0.72 22.54
N ASP A 111 10.46 -0.40 22.99
CA ASP A 111 10.69 0.30 24.26
C ASP A 111 10.12 1.73 24.28
N GLU A 112 9.93 2.33 23.08
CA GLU A 112 9.39 3.68 22.89
C GLU A 112 7.86 3.69 22.64
N GLY A 113 7.22 2.53 22.68
CA GLY A 113 5.79 2.36 22.37
C GLY A 113 5.56 1.32 21.26
N SER A 114 4.41 1.38 20.60
CA SER A 114 4.09 0.48 19.50
C SER A 114 3.98 1.23 18.18
N PHE A 115 4.34 0.56 17.08
CA PHE A 115 4.18 1.10 15.73
C PHE A 115 3.56 0.06 14.79
N MET A 116 2.92 0.50 13.72
CA MET A 116 2.33 -0.37 12.70
C MET A 116 3.31 -0.63 11.55
N ALA A 117 3.70 -1.89 11.35
CA ALA A 117 4.62 -2.26 10.26
C ALA A 117 4.04 -1.94 8.87
N ASN A 118 2.72 -2.12 8.68
CA ASN A 118 2.01 -1.76 7.44
C ASN A 118 2.23 -0.29 7.06
N GLU A 119 2.03 0.64 8.02
CA GLU A 119 2.19 2.08 7.81
C GLU A 119 3.64 2.45 7.47
N LEU A 120 4.60 1.89 8.21
CA LEU A 120 6.02 2.19 7.99
C LEU A 120 6.51 1.75 6.60
N LEU A 121 6.00 0.64 6.08
CA LEU A 121 6.29 0.19 4.72
C LEU A 121 5.77 1.18 3.68
N VAL A 122 4.55 1.70 3.86
CA VAL A 122 3.97 2.70 2.95
C VAL A 122 4.70 4.04 3.04
N SER A 123 4.95 4.55 4.25
CA SER A 123 5.62 5.84 4.46
C SER A 123 7.08 5.84 4.01
N SER A 124 7.71 4.67 3.94
CA SER A 124 9.04 4.47 3.35
C SER A 124 9.01 4.36 1.82
N GLY A 125 7.84 4.36 1.20
CA GLY A 125 7.67 4.16 -0.25
C GLY A 125 7.99 2.74 -0.72
N LEU A 126 7.90 1.75 0.17
CA LEU A 126 8.17 0.34 -0.12
C LEU A 126 6.89 -0.48 -0.30
N ALA A 127 5.74 0.14 -0.11
CA ALA A 127 4.42 -0.43 -0.38
C ALA A 127 3.50 0.63 -0.99
N VAL A 128 2.47 0.17 -1.69
CA VAL A 128 1.34 1.01 -2.14
C VAL A 128 0.10 0.67 -1.31
N PRO A 129 -0.83 1.62 -1.07
CA PRO A 129 -2.13 1.30 -0.50
C PRO A 129 -2.87 0.31 -1.39
N TYR A 130 -3.44 -0.73 -0.77
CA TYR A 130 -4.23 -1.76 -1.45
C TYR A 130 -5.38 -2.20 -0.56
N ALA A 131 -6.44 -1.39 -0.56
CA ALA A 131 -7.62 -1.62 0.27
C ALA A 131 -8.59 -2.59 -0.43
N ILE A 132 -8.90 -3.72 0.23
CA ILE A 132 -9.88 -4.70 -0.24
C ILE A 132 -11.02 -4.77 0.76
N PRO A 133 -12.25 -4.37 0.38
CA PRO A 133 -13.40 -4.53 1.25
C PRO A 133 -13.59 -6.01 1.67
N PRO A 134 -14.00 -6.30 2.92
CA PRO A 134 -14.50 -5.34 3.90
C PRO A 134 -13.44 -4.72 4.83
N ASN A 135 -12.14 -5.03 4.67
CA ASN A 135 -11.05 -4.62 5.55
C ASN A 135 -10.54 -3.23 5.18
N LEU A 136 -11.10 -2.18 5.78
CA LEU A 136 -10.86 -0.79 5.39
C LEU A 136 -10.42 0.13 6.54
N ARG A 137 -10.23 -0.40 7.75
CA ARG A 137 -10.05 0.37 8.99
C ARG A 137 -8.99 1.47 8.92
N TYR A 138 -7.82 1.19 8.36
CA TYR A 138 -6.69 2.12 8.29
C TYR A 138 -6.40 2.64 6.90
N THR A 139 -7.39 2.62 5.99
CA THR A 139 -7.21 3.04 4.61
C THR A 139 -6.73 4.49 4.50
N ASP A 140 -7.29 5.41 5.29
CA ASP A 140 -6.91 6.83 5.26
C ASP A 140 -5.49 7.05 5.81
N LEU A 141 -5.11 6.35 6.88
CA LEU A 141 -3.73 6.36 7.40
C LEU A 141 -2.71 5.94 6.34
N PHE A 142 -2.99 4.86 5.60
CA PHE A 142 -2.09 4.40 4.54
C PHE A 142 -2.03 5.38 3.35
N ARG A 143 -3.11 6.09 3.05
CA ARG A 143 -3.12 7.15 2.04
C ARG A 143 -2.26 8.33 2.44
N GLU A 144 -2.37 8.78 3.68
CA GLU A 144 -1.54 9.86 4.23
C GLU A 144 -0.06 9.46 4.23
N ALA A 145 0.26 8.24 4.65
CA ALA A 145 1.61 7.68 4.60
C ALA A 145 2.16 7.64 3.16
N PHE A 146 1.33 7.26 2.19
CA PHE A 146 1.70 7.21 0.77
C PHE A 146 1.94 8.60 0.18
N ALA A 147 1.10 9.57 0.52
CA ALA A 147 1.28 10.98 0.15
C ALA A 147 2.58 11.57 0.76
N SER A 148 2.89 11.21 2.01
CA SER A 148 4.14 11.57 2.67
C SER A 148 5.36 10.97 1.97
N ALA A 149 5.32 9.69 1.59
CA ALA A 149 6.38 9.03 0.81
C ALA A 149 6.62 9.75 -0.53
N ARG A 150 5.52 10.14 -1.22
CA ARG A 150 5.58 10.92 -2.46
C ARG A 150 6.26 12.26 -2.26
N SER A 151 5.81 13.06 -1.31
CA SER A 151 6.34 14.42 -1.07
C SER A 151 7.83 14.39 -0.74
N SER A 152 8.28 13.33 -0.08
CA SER A 152 9.69 13.10 0.28
C SER A 152 10.47 12.36 -0.81
N GLY A 153 9.83 11.93 -1.91
CA GLY A 153 10.45 11.21 -3.01
C GLY A 153 11.10 9.89 -2.61
N ARG A 154 10.48 9.13 -1.69
CA ARG A 154 11.06 7.89 -1.14
C ARG A 154 10.69 6.66 -1.97
N GLY A 155 11.59 5.68 -1.98
CA GLY A 155 11.33 4.33 -2.49
C GLY A 155 10.82 4.30 -3.92
N LEU A 156 9.61 3.81 -4.15
CA LEU A 156 8.97 3.71 -5.47
C LEU A 156 8.87 5.06 -6.19
N TRP A 157 8.66 6.16 -5.46
CA TRP A 157 8.60 7.51 -6.01
C TRP A 157 9.95 8.01 -6.52
N GLU A 158 11.04 7.67 -5.81
CA GLU A 158 12.41 7.95 -6.28
C GLU A 158 12.69 7.17 -7.57
N LYS A 159 12.31 5.90 -7.63
CA LYS A 159 12.51 5.04 -8.80
C LYS A 159 11.76 5.55 -10.03
N ALA A 160 10.56 6.10 -9.87
CA ALA A 160 9.79 6.68 -10.97
C ALA A 160 10.40 7.99 -11.51
N ARG A 161 11.24 8.68 -10.73
CA ARG A 161 11.80 9.98 -11.11
C ARG A 161 12.60 9.87 -12.41
N GLY A 162 12.27 10.74 -13.38
CA GLY A 162 12.91 10.77 -14.69
C GLY A 162 12.49 9.65 -15.67
N ARG A 163 11.61 8.75 -15.26
CA ARG A 163 11.11 7.65 -16.08
C ARG A 163 9.73 8.00 -16.64
N LEU A 164 9.68 8.81 -17.67
CA LEU A 164 8.42 9.21 -18.32
C LEU A 164 8.25 8.48 -19.64
N PHE A 165 7.19 7.69 -19.74
CA PHE A 165 6.83 6.88 -20.91
C PHE A 165 5.48 7.31 -21.48
N THR A 166 5.22 6.92 -22.72
CA THR A 166 3.88 6.91 -23.33
C THR A 166 3.27 5.50 -23.23
N PRO A 167 1.94 5.34 -23.36
CA PRO A 167 1.30 4.01 -23.38
C PRO A 167 1.86 3.08 -24.44
N THR A 168 2.26 3.61 -25.60
CA THR A 168 2.89 2.83 -26.69
C THR A 168 4.28 2.34 -26.29
N GLN A 169 5.09 3.18 -25.63
CA GLN A 169 6.41 2.77 -25.15
C GLN A 169 6.32 1.70 -24.06
N VAL A 170 5.37 1.86 -23.12
CA VAL A 170 5.15 0.85 -22.08
C VAL A 170 4.77 -0.50 -22.68
N TRP A 171 3.94 -0.51 -23.73
CA TRP A 171 3.61 -1.73 -24.45
C TRP A 171 4.84 -2.34 -25.14
N ALA A 172 5.60 -1.53 -25.87
CA ALA A 172 6.77 -2.00 -26.61
C ALA A 172 7.87 -2.54 -25.68
N GLU A 173 8.02 -1.95 -24.51
CA GLU A 173 9.07 -2.27 -23.53
C GLU A 173 8.54 -3.12 -22.35
N LEU A 174 7.34 -3.70 -22.45
CA LEU A 174 6.72 -4.46 -21.36
C LEU A 174 7.65 -5.49 -20.70
N PRO A 175 8.46 -6.30 -21.44
CA PRO A 175 9.34 -7.28 -20.80
C PRO A 175 10.39 -6.66 -19.86
N SER A 176 10.80 -5.41 -20.10
CA SER A 176 11.77 -4.68 -19.28
C SER A 176 11.12 -3.84 -18.20
N LEU A 177 9.87 -3.42 -18.39
CA LEU A 177 9.13 -2.52 -17.49
C LEU A 177 8.21 -3.25 -16.51
N ALA A 178 7.89 -4.52 -16.76
CA ALA A 178 7.05 -5.32 -15.86
C ALA A 178 7.63 -5.32 -14.43
N GLY A 179 6.79 -4.95 -13.43
CA GLY A 179 7.17 -4.83 -12.03
C GLY A 179 7.91 -3.55 -11.67
N ARG A 180 8.15 -2.63 -12.62
CA ARG A 180 8.77 -1.33 -12.35
C ARG A 180 7.73 -0.26 -12.07
N PHE A 181 8.13 0.72 -11.25
CA PHE A 181 7.35 1.91 -10.95
C PHE A 181 7.83 3.06 -11.83
N ILE A 182 6.93 3.60 -12.67
CA ILE A 182 7.24 4.57 -13.72
C ILE A 182 6.19 5.69 -13.78
N ASN A 183 6.52 6.79 -14.46
CA ASN A 183 5.56 7.81 -14.86
C ASN A 183 5.08 7.55 -16.29
N ILE A 184 3.80 7.80 -16.55
CA ILE A 184 3.18 7.66 -17.86
C ILE A 184 2.45 8.96 -18.21
N ARG A 185 2.76 9.52 -19.38
CA ARG A 185 1.93 10.56 -20.00
C ARG A 185 0.79 9.87 -20.74
N PHE A 186 -0.41 10.00 -20.23
CA PHE A 186 -1.57 9.22 -20.65
C PHE A 186 -2.71 10.15 -21.06
N LYS A 187 -3.04 10.20 -22.35
CA LYS A 187 -4.24 10.87 -22.82
C LYS A 187 -5.39 9.88 -22.75
N VAL A 188 -6.40 10.21 -21.96
CA VAL A 188 -7.59 9.36 -21.79
C VAL A 188 -8.50 9.55 -23.01
N ASP A 189 -8.63 8.53 -23.84
CA ASP A 189 -9.55 8.50 -24.97
C ASP A 189 -10.95 8.03 -24.57
N SER A 190 -10.98 6.89 -23.86
CA SER A 190 -12.26 6.30 -23.45
C SER A 190 -12.17 5.70 -22.05
N ILE A 191 -13.33 5.66 -21.40
CA ILE A 191 -13.50 5.09 -20.07
C ILE A 191 -14.61 4.04 -20.15
N SER A 192 -14.33 2.84 -19.68
CA SER A 192 -15.34 1.78 -19.53
C SER A 192 -15.46 1.37 -18.07
N SER A 193 -16.67 1.03 -17.66
CA SER A 193 -16.98 0.61 -16.30
C SER A 193 -17.46 -0.84 -16.27
N SER A 194 -16.95 -1.63 -15.35
CA SER A 194 -17.43 -2.95 -14.99
C SER A 194 -17.99 -2.95 -13.57
N ARG A 195 -18.42 -4.13 -13.08
CA ARG A 195 -18.89 -4.26 -11.70
C ARG A 195 -17.81 -3.90 -10.66
N THR A 196 -16.53 -4.14 -10.96
CA THR A 196 -15.43 -4.05 -9.99
C THR A 196 -14.42 -2.94 -10.28
N ARG A 197 -14.36 -2.42 -11.51
CA ARG A 197 -13.32 -1.44 -11.90
C ARG A 197 -13.76 -0.53 -13.04
N TYR A 198 -13.14 0.63 -13.10
CA TYR A 198 -13.02 1.47 -14.28
C TYR A 198 -11.75 1.11 -15.05
N THR A 199 -11.81 1.13 -16.36
CA THR A 199 -10.67 0.95 -17.27
C THR A 199 -10.58 2.17 -18.17
N LEU A 200 -9.49 2.93 -18.04
CA LEU A 200 -9.19 4.08 -18.88
C LEU A 200 -8.27 3.60 -20.00
N ARG A 201 -8.64 3.91 -21.24
CA ARG A 201 -7.86 3.55 -22.44
C ARG A 201 -7.21 4.78 -23.03
N PRO A 202 -5.99 4.64 -23.55
CA PRO A 202 -5.27 5.73 -24.20
C PRO A 202 -5.79 5.96 -25.62
N ASP A 203 -5.49 7.13 -26.16
CA ASP A 203 -5.70 7.44 -27.58
C ASP A 203 -4.78 6.63 -28.51
N LYS A 204 -3.61 6.22 -27.98
CA LYS A 204 -2.63 5.40 -28.71
C LYS A 204 -1.98 4.37 -27.79
N GLY A 205 -1.79 3.16 -28.30
CA GLY A 205 -1.16 2.05 -27.59
C GLY A 205 -2.18 1.19 -26.83
N TYR A 206 -1.67 0.22 -26.05
CA TYR A 206 -2.48 -0.82 -25.40
C TYR A 206 -2.34 -0.84 -23.88
N THR A 207 -1.56 0.09 -23.30
CA THR A 207 -1.46 0.22 -21.84
C THR A 207 -2.74 0.84 -21.30
N THR A 208 -3.31 0.26 -20.26
CA THR A 208 -4.54 0.76 -19.62
C THR A 208 -4.29 1.22 -18.19
N LEU A 209 -5.05 2.22 -17.74
CA LEU A 209 -5.11 2.58 -16.32
C LEU A 209 -6.36 1.93 -15.72
N ILE A 210 -6.19 1.36 -14.53
CA ILE A 210 -7.25 0.67 -13.80
C ILE A 210 -7.49 1.42 -12.48
N ILE A 211 -8.77 1.72 -12.19
CA ILE A 211 -9.22 2.23 -10.89
C ILE A 211 -10.28 1.27 -10.38
N HIS A 212 -10.03 0.63 -9.24
CA HIS A 212 -11.03 -0.25 -8.62
C HIS A 212 -12.18 0.57 -8.04
N LYS A 213 -13.39 -0.01 -8.05
CA LYS A 213 -14.59 0.65 -7.49
C LYS A 213 -14.44 0.99 -6.01
N SER A 214 -13.66 0.20 -5.26
CA SER A 214 -13.32 0.48 -3.86
C SER A 214 -12.52 1.77 -3.66
N ASP A 215 -11.81 2.23 -4.70
CA ASP A 215 -10.87 3.36 -4.59
C ASP A 215 -11.43 4.66 -5.20
N THR A 216 -12.61 4.60 -5.82
CA THR A 216 -13.18 5.75 -6.59
C THR A 216 -13.45 6.98 -5.74
N GLY A 217 -13.75 6.82 -4.45
CA GLY A 217 -14.10 7.94 -3.57
C GLY A 217 -13.06 9.07 -3.49
N GLN A 218 -11.80 8.79 -3.88
CA GLN A 218 -10.72 9.79 -3.87
C GLN A 218 -10.52 10.52 -5.19
N PHE A 219 -11.06 9.97 -6.27
CA PHE A 219 -10.77 10.50 -7.62
C PHE A 219 -11.79 11.53 -8.09
N GLY A 220 -12.88 11.74 -7.34
CA GLY A 220 -14.02 12.53 -7.81
C GLY A 220 -14.78 11.78 -8.91
N SER A 221 -15.34 12.50 -9.88
CA SER A 221 -15.94 11.85 -11.06
C SER A 221 -14.83 11.29 -11.96
N ILE A 222 -14.84 9.98 -12.15
CA ILE A 222 -13.89 9.31 -13.05
C ILE A 222 -14.17 9.71 -14.50
N GLU A 223 -15.41 9.99 -14.83
CA GLU A 223 -15.88 10.41 -16.15
C GLU A 223 -15.24 11.75 -16.57
N ASP A 224 -14.93 12.63 -15.63
CA ASP A 224 -14.28 13.93 -15.89
C ASP A 224 -12.81 13.79 -16.34
N LEU A 225 -12.24 12.60 -16.25
CA LEU A 225 -10.92 12.30 -16.78
C LEU A 225 -10.92 12.06 -18.29
N ALA A 226 -12.08 11.84 -18.91
CA ALA A 226 -12.19 11.62 -20.35
C ALA A 226 -11.67 12.84 -21.14
N GLY A 227 -10.89 12.60 -22.18
CA GLY A 227 -10.27 13.63 -23.02
C GLY A 227 -9.07 14.35 -22.40
N ARG A 228 -8.80 14.16 -21.10
CA ARG A 228 -7.66 14.81 -20.41
C ARG A 228 -6.36 14.06 -20.65
N THR A 229 -5.26 14.81 -20.61
CA THR A 229 -3.92 14.23 -20.53
C THR A 229 -3.46 14.19 -19.08
N LEU A 230 -3.12 13.01 -18.60
CA LEU A 230 -2.66 12.76 -17.24
C LEU A 230 -1.15 12.47 -17.24
N ILE A 231 -0.44 12.92 -16.21
CA ILE A 231 0.82 12.30 -15.83
C ILE A 231 0.53 11.44 -14.62
N VAL A 232 0.65 10.12 -14.77
CA VAL A 232 0.37 9.16 -13.69
C VAL A 232 1.63 8.39 -13.31
N THR A 233 1.72 8.00 -12.05
CA THR A 233 2.78 7.14 -11.53
C THR A 233 2.19 5.82 -11.07
N GLY A 234 2.82 4.70 -11.44
CA GLY A 234 2.38 3.40 -10.95
C GLY A 234 3.25 2.24 -11.41
N LYS A 235 2.95 1.06 -10.85
CA LYS A 235 3.60 -0.20 -11.20
C LYS A 235 3.04 -0.74 -12.51
N VAL A 236 3.92 -1.11 -13.43
CA VAL A 236 3.53 -1.78 -14.68
C VAL A 236 3.26 -3.25 -14.41
N ILE A 237 2.04 -3.68 -14.69
CA ILE A 237 1.59 -5.05 -14.50
C ILE A 237 1.26 -5.66 -15.87
N PRO A 238 1.81 -6.83 -16.22
CA PRO A 238 1.36 -7.57 -17.42
C PRO A 238 -0.10 -8.01 -17.25
N GLY A 239 -0.98 -7.48 -18.07
CA GLY A 239 -2.38 -7.87 -18.15
C GLY A 239 -2.69 -8.75 -19.36
N PHE A 240 -3.90 -9.28 -19.44
CA PHE A 240 -4.32 -10.18 -20.53
C PHE A 240 -4.33 -9.48 -21.90
N ASN A 241 -4.77 -8.23 -21.95
CA ASN A 241 -4.88 -7.44 -23.18
C ASN A 241 -3.77 -6.38 -23.31
N GLY A 242 -2.69 -6.46 -22.54
CA GLY A 242 -1.60 -5.50 -22.53
C GLY A 242 -1.23 -5.02 -21.13
N PRO A 243 -0.27 -4.10 -21.02
CA PRO A 243 0.14 -3.55 -19.74
C PRO A 243 -1.03 -2.86 -19.01
N GLU A 244 -1.12 -3.09 -17.72
CA GLU A 244 -2.05 -2.40 -16.82
C GLU A 244 -1.25 -1.61 -15.78
N VAL A 245 -1.77 -0.44 -15.38
CA VAL A 245 -1.29 0.32 -14.21
C VAL A 245 -2.48 0.59 -13.31
N ILE A 246 -2.42 0.09 -12.08
CA ILE A 246 -3.48 0.29 -11.10
C ILE A 246 -3.24 1.63 -10.39
N LEU A 247 -4.26 2.48 -10.39
CA LEU A 247 -4.32 3.69 -9.59
C LEU A 247 -5.20 3.40 -8.37
N SER A 248 -4.58 3.17 -7.23
CA SER A 248 -5.23 2.92 -5.94
C SER A 248 -5.41 4.20 -5.11
N ASP A 249 -4.67 5.27 -5.47
CA ASP A 249 -4.71 6.54 -4.78
C ASP A 249 -4.61 7.73 -5.74
N ARG A 250 -5.32 8.82 -5.42
CA ARG A 250 -5.33 10.06 -6.21
C ARG A 250 -3.94 10.69 -6.34
N THR A 251 -3.06 10.50 -5.36
CA THR A 251 -1.68 11.02 -5.39
C THR A 251 -0.84 10.43 -6.51
N GLN A 252 -1.26 9.30 -7.10
CA GLN A 252 -0.61 8.74 -8.29
C GLN A 252 -0.86 9.57 -9.56
N ILE A 253 -1.83 10.46 -9.58
CA ILE A 253 -1.99 11.44 -10.65
C ILE A 253 -1.17 12.68 -10.29
N LEU A 254 -0.02 12.84 -10.96
CA LEU A 254 0.94 13.92 -10.67
C LEU A 254 0.45 15.27 -11.20
N SER A 255 -0.14 15.27 -12.39
CA SER A 255 -0.75 16.45 -13.05
C SER A 255 -1.77 16.00 -14.10
N PHE A 256 -2.65 16.93 -14.47
CA PHE A 256 -3.60 16.76 -15.58
C PHE A 256 -3.85 18.10 -16.26
N TYR A 257 -4.12 18.11 -17.56
CA TYR A 257 -4.41 19.28 -18.40
C TYR A 257 -5.25 18.87 -19.62
#